data_98db5c5b3a7e3ac33d362686951aabb9
#
_entry.id   98db5c5b3a7e3ac33d362686951aabb9
#
_cell.length_a   1.000
_cell.length_b   1.000
_cell.length_c   1.000
_cell.angle_alpha   90.00
_cell.angle_beta   90.00
_cell.angle_gamma   90.00
#
_symmetry.space_group_name_H-M   'P 1'
#
loop_
_entity.id
_entity.type
_entity.pdbx_description
1 polymer ?
#
loop_
_entity_poly.entity_id
_entity_poly.type
_entity_poly.pdbx_seq_one_letter_code
_entity_poly.pdbx_strand_id
1 'polypeptide(L)'
;NDKLDWAWFRQCQLELMKEVPGVGMVTTGDAGSELFIHSPYKIKVGERLAYWALAQTYGRKGFQYSGPVYKTYRIQGNAVEIDFEYGEEGLTPENQNVKGFEIVGSDGIFRPAKAEVINGTSTVKVWNDSVSAPTEVRYCFRNYMQGELCNNAGLPASPFRIVIKKKPALMWIDAEANFERFSHKDS
;
A
#
# COMPACT_ATOMS: atom_id res chain seq x y z
N ASN A 1 17.47 4.90 -16.32
CA ASN A 1 16.91 5.74 -15.23
C ASN A 1 15.41 5.83 -15.47
N ASP A 2 14.67 4.91 -14.85
CA ASP A 2 13.21 5.02 -14.83
C ASP A 2 12.86 6.25 -13.98
N LYS A 3 12.49 7.32 -14.64
CA LYS A 3 11.91 8.47 -13.95
C LYS A 3 10.62 7.99 -13.29
N LEU A 4 10.43 8.35 -12.02
CA LEU A 4 9.28 7.95 -11.22
C LEU A 4 8.33 9.13 -10.96
N ASP A 5 8.41 10.19 -11.75
CA ASP A 5 7.71 11.46 -11.51
C ASP A 5 6.20 11.26 -11.36
N TRP A 6 5.59 10.47 -12.25
CA TRP A 6 4.16 10.16 -12.19
C TRP A 6 3.78 9.23 -11.04
N ALA A 7 4.70 8.35 -10.62
CA ALA A 7 4.48 7.50 -9.45
C ALA A 7 4.45 8.35 -8.18
N TRP A 8 5.39 9.27 -8.02
CA TRP A 8 5.40 10.22 -6.91
C TRP A 8 4.18 11.14 -6.92
N PHE A 9 3.75 11.62 -8.09
CA PHE A 9 2.56 12.45 -8.20
C PHE A 9 1.30 11.70 -7.70
N ARG A 10 1.12 10.43 -8.08
CA ARG A 10 0.01 9.60 -7.58
C ARG A 10 0.10 9.34 -6.08
N GLN A 11 1.30 9.16 -5.54
CA GLN A 11 1.53 9.03 -4.10
C GLN A 11 1.09 10.30 -3.36
N CYS A 12 1.47 11.49 -3.84
CA CYS A 12 1.03 12.75 -3.25
C CYS A 12 -0.50 12.92 -3.28
N GLN A 13 -1.15 12.51 -4.38
CA GLN A 13 -2.62 12.53 -4.46
C GLN A 13 -3.26 11.61 -3.44
N LEU A 14 -2.70 10.41 -3.20
CA LEU A 14 -3.17 9.45 -2.20
C LEU A 14 -3.00 10.00 -0.79
N GLU A 15 -1.87 10.61 -0.50
CA GLU A 15 -1.60 11.26 0.79
C GLU A 15 -2.56 12.42 1.05
N LEU A 16 -2.80 13.26 0.04
CA LEU A 16 -3.77 14.36 0.11
C LEU A 16 -5.17 13.85 0.48
N MET A 17 -5.63 12.76 -0.14
CA MET A 17 -6.92 12.14 0.19
C MET A 17 -6.98 11.70 1.66
N LYS A 18 -5.87 11.21 2.22
CA LYS A 18 -5.81 10.75 3.63
C LYS A 18 -5.74 11.90 4.63
N GLU A 19 -5.13 13.02 4.27
CA GLU A 19 -4.86 14.12 5.17
C GLU A 19 -5.93 15.21 5.16
N VAL A 20 -6.61 15.40 4.02
CA VAL A 20 -7.58 16.50 3.85
C VAL A 20 -9.00 15.98 3.90
N PRO A 21 -9.80 16.37 4.92
CA PRO A 21 -11.21 15.99 5.01
C PRO A 21 -12.01 16.46 3.79
N GLY A 22 -12.91 15.59 3.30
CA GLY A 22 -13.79 15.91 2.17
C GLY A 22 -13.15 15.76 0.79
N VAL A 23 -11.90 15.30 0.72
CA VAL A 23 -11.23 14.95 -0.54
C VAL A 23 -11.39 13.46 -0.83
N GLY A 24 -11.74 13.13 -2.07
CA GLY A 24 -11.79 11.77 -2.58
C GLY A 24 -10.85 11.58 -3.77
N MET A 25 -10.41 10.35 -3.99
CA MET A 25 -9.56 9.99 -5.13
C MET A 25 -10.04 8.67 -5.73
N VAL A 26 -9.90 8.55 -7.04
CA VAL A 26 -10.13 7.28 -7.73
C VAL A 26 -8.89 6.83 -8.47
N THR A 27 -8.59 5.55 -8.38
CA THR A 27 -7.48 4.93 -9.11
C THR A 27 -7.88 4.71 -10.56
N THR A 28 -7.02 5.10 -11.49
CA THR A 28 -7.27 5.05 -12.94
C THR A 28 -6.16 4.33 -13.71
N GLY A 29 -5.31 3.55 -13.02
CA GLY A 29 -4.18 2.84 -13.63
C GLY A 29 -4.59 1.84 -14.71
N ASP A 30 -5.78 1.25 -14.59
CA ASP A 30 -6.40 0.34 -15.58
C ASP A 30 -7.18 1.07 -16.70
N ALA A 31 -7.29 2.38 -16.62
CA ALA A 31 -7.97 3.22 -17.60
C ALA A 31 -7.01 4.11 -18.42
N GLY A 32 -5.71 4.04 -18.11
CA GLY A 32 -4.67 4.78 -18.81
C GLY A 32 -4.18 4.09 -20.09
N SER A 33 -3.25 4.74 -20.76
CA SER A 33 -2.50 4.21 -21.88
C SER A 33 -1.03 4.58 -21.73
N GLU A 34 -0.13 3.68 -22.08
CA GLU A 34 1.30 3.94 -22.05
C GLU A 34 1.72 5.02 -23.07
N LEU A 35 1.03 5.06 -24.20
CA LEU A 35 1.41 5.90 -25.33
C LEU A 35 0.67 7.24 -25.39
N PHE A 36 -0.48 7.33 -24.72
CA PHE A 36 -1.35 8.51 -24.81
C PHE A 36 -1.69 9.04 -23.43
N ILE A 37 -1.41 10.31 -23.20
CA ILE A 37 -1.76 11.00 -21.95
C ILE A 37 -3.29 11.12 -21.76
N HIS A 38 -4.04 11.15 -22.84
CA HIS A 38 -5.50 11.25 -22.82
C HIS A 38 -6.11 9.86 -22.86
N SER A 39 -6.56 9.36 -21.69
CA SER A 39 -7.26 8.09 -21.59
C SER A 39 -8.53 8.09 -22.47
N PRO A 40 -8.75 7.04 -23.28
CA PRO A 40 -10.01 6.86 -24.01
C PRO A 40 -11.13 6.35 -23.07
N TYR A 41 -10.81 5.82 -21.90
CA TYR A 41 -11.76 5.18 -20.98
C TYR A 41 -12.32 6.15 -19.93
N LYS A 42 -12.76 7.33 -20.37
CA LYS A 42 -13.25 8.41 -19.47
C LYS A 42 -14.50 8.00 -18.70
N ILE A 43 -15.33 7.09 -19.25
CA ILE A 43 -16.50 6.56 -18.58
C ILE A 43 -16.13 5.89 -17.26
N LYS A 44 -15.12 5.01 -17.25
CA LYS A 44 -14.62 4.39 -16.00
C LYS A 44 -14.23 5.41 -14.94
N VAL A 45 -13.58 6.50 -15.36
CA VAL A 45 -13.16 7.56 -14.43
C VAL A 45 -14.39 8.27 -13.85
N GLY A 46 -15.34 8.63 -14.71
CA GLY A 46 -16.60 9.27 -14.30
C GLY A 46 -17.45 8.40 -13.36
N GLU A 47 -17.58 7.11 -13.66
CA GLU A 47 -18.31 6.17 -12.81
C GLU A 47 -17.69 6.04 -11.42
N ARG A 48 -16.37 5.90 -11.33
CA ARG A 48 -15.66 5.82 -10.04
C ARG A 48 -15.80 7.10 -9.23
N LEU A 49 -15.71 8.27 -9.87
CA LEU A 49 -15.97 9.55 -9.20
C LEU A 49 -17.41 9.66 -8.71
N ALA A 50 -18.38 9.17 -9.50
CA ALA A 50 -19.77 9.10 -9.10
C ALA A 50 -19.99 8.16 -7.90
N TYR A 51 -19.32 7.00 -7.83
CA TYR A 51 -19.36 6.12 -6.66
C TYR A 51 -18.89 6.81 -5.40
N TRP A 52 -17.77 7.54 -5.48
CA TRP A 52 -17.27 8.35 -4.38
C TRP A 52 -18.28 9.40 -3.91
N ALA A 53 -18.85 10.17 -4.84
CA ALA A 53 -19.85 11.18 -4.53
C ALA A 53 -21.12 10.55 -3.92
N LEU A 54 -21.61 9.46 -4.48
CA LEU A 54 -22.79 8.75 -3.95
C LEU A 54 -22.54 8.27 -2.51
N ALA A 55 -21.38 7.69 -2.22
CA ALA A 55 -21.06 7.18 -0.90
C ALA A 55 -20.79 8.31 0.10
N GLN A 56 -19.88 9.24 -0.22
CA GLN A 56 -19.34 10.19 0.74
C GLN A 56 -20.15 11.49 0.82
N THR A 57 -20.72 11.96 -0.28
CA THR A 57 -21.51 13.21 -0.30
C THR A 57 -22.99 12.92 -0.09
N TYR A 58 -23.51 11.88 -0.72
CA TYR A 58 -24.94 11.57 -0.67
C TYR A 58 -25.32 10.46 0.32
N GLY A 59 -24.33 9.89 1.03
CA GLY A 59 -24.55 8.92 2.10
C GLY A 59 -25.15 7.59 1.64
N ARG A 60 -25.03 7.23 0.35
CA ARG A 60 -25.53 5.96 -0.18
C ARG A 60 -24.64 4.82 0.30
N LYS A 61 -25.27 3.68 0.63
CA LYS A 61 -24.62 2.48 1.17
C LYS A 61 -24.93 1.26 0.31
N GLY A 62 -24.24 0.13 0.57
CA GLY A 62 -24.51 -1.16 -0.07
C GLY A 62 -23.75 -1.39 -1.38
N PHE A 63 -22.67 -0.64 -1.63
CA PHE A 63 -21.76 -0.86 -2.75
C PHE A 63 -20.34 -0.40 -2.39
N GLN A 64 -19.34 -0.99 -3.04
CA GLN A 64 -17.96 -0.56 -2.92
C GLN A 64 -17.71 0.65 -3.82
N TYR A 65 -17.10 1.71 -3.27
CA TYR A 65 -16.90 2.97 -3.98
C TYR A 65 -15.42 3.33 -4.18
N SER A 66 -14.51 2.60 -3.51
CA SER A 66 -13.06 2.75 -3.65
C SER A 66 -12.43 1.39 -3.94
N GLY A 67 -11.36 1.38 -4.70
CA GLY A 67 -10.45 0.25 -4.77
C GLY A 67 -9.57 0.16 -3.52
N PRO A 68 -8.83 -0.95 -3.33
CA PRO A 68 -7.96 -1.14 -2.17
C PRO A 68 -6.94 -0.02 -2.01
N VAL A 69 -6.82 0.48 -0.79
CA VAL A 69 -5.84 1.48 -0.38
C VAL A 69 -4.96 0.90 0.71
N TYR A 70 -3.65 1.02 0.57
CA TYR A 70 -2.71 0.59 1.60
C TYR A 70 -3.05 1.20 2.96
N LYS A 71 -3.16 0.35 4.00
CA LYS A 71 -3.47 0.73 5.38
C LYS A 71 -2.27 0.60 6.30
N THR A 72 -1.76 -0.61 6.44
CA THR A 72 -0.64 -0.93 7.33
C THR A 72 0.11 -2.16 6.84
N TYR A 73 1.24 -2.46 7.46
CA TYR A 73 2.02 -3.67 7.15
C TYR A 73 2.56 -4.32 8.42
N ARG A 74 2.89 -5.61 8.30
CA ARG A 74 3.67 -6.36 9.30
C ARG A 74 4.72 -7.23 8.61
N ILE A 75 5.82 -7.51 9.29
CA ILE A 75 6.89 -8.35 8.78
C ILE A 75 6.71 -9.77 9.32
N GLN A 76 6.74 -10.75 8.43
CA GLN A 76 6.69 -12.17 8.74
C GLN A 76 7.90 -12.88 8.09
N GLY A 77 9.01 -12.99 8.85
CA GLY A 77 10.26 -13.51 8.33
C GLY A 77 10.83 -12.62 7.21
N ASN A 78 10.93 -13.17 6.01
CA ASN A 78 11.37 -12.45 4.81
C ASN A 78 10.20 -11.88 3.98
N ALA A 79 8.96 -12.05 4.44
CA ALA A 79 7.78 -11.54 3.77
C ALA A 79 7.23 -10.29 4.49
N VAL A 80 6.53 -9.46 3.72
CA VAL A 80 5.76 -8.32 4.20
C VAL A 80 4.28 -8.59 3.93
N GLU A 81 3.48 -8.65 4.97
CA GLU A 81 2.04 -8.73 4.87
C GLU A 81 1.46 -7.32 4.93
N ILE A 82 0.65 -6.98 3.95
CA ILE A 82 0.14 -5.64 3.71
C ILE A 82 -1.38 -5.68 3.78
N ASP A 83 -1.94 -4.93 4.72
CA ASP A 83 -3.38 -4.82 4.90
C ASP A 83 -3.93 -3.62 4.11
N PHE A 84 -5.12 -3.79 3.56
CA PHE A 84 -5.78 -2.79 2.74
C PHE A 84 -7.13 -2.36 3.33
N GLU A 85 -7.44 -1.07 3.23
CA GLU A 85 -8.80 -0.54 3.33
C GLU A 85 -9.54 -0.78 2.02
N TYR A 86 -10.86 -0.82 2.06
CA TYR A 86 -11.75 -1.07 0.91
C TYR A 86 -11.55 -2.44 0.24
N GLY A 87 -10.99 -3.39 1.00
CA GLY A 87 -10.78 -4.78 0.60
C GLY A 87 -11.50 -5.78 1.52
N GLU A 88 -12.35 -5.30 2.43
CA GLU A 88 -13.00 -6.11 3.47
C GLU A 88 -13.93 -7.19 2.90
N GLU A 89 -14.51 -6.97 1.71
CA GLU A 89 -15.32 -7.95 1.00
C GLU A 89 -14.49 -8.92 0.13
N GLY A 90 -13.17 -8.82 0.18
CA GLY A 90 -12.20 -9.65 -0.52
C GLY A 90 -11.36 -8.90 -1.53
N LEU A 91 -10.20 -9.47 -1.80
CA LEU A 91 -9.23 -9.01 -2.79
C LEU A 91 -9.09 -10.03 -3.92
N THR A 92 -8.82 -9.57 -5.12
CA THR A 92 -8.57 -10.40 -6.32
C THR A 92 -7.26 -9.96 -6.99
N PRO A 93 -6.58 -10.87 -7.72
CA PRO A 93 -6.86 -12.29 -7.92
C PRO A 93 -6.49 -13.14 -6.70
N GLU A 94 -7.30 -14.16 -6.40
CA GLU A 94 -7.00 -15.15 -5.36
C GLU A 94 -6.23 -16.35 -5.92
N ASN A 95 -5.47 -17.02 -5.04
CA ASN A 95 -4.76 -18.29 -5.34
C ASN A 95 -3.78 -18.22 -6.52
N GLN A 96 -3.27 -17.03 -6.82
CA GLN A 96 -2.27 -16.82 -7.85
C GLN A 96 -1.37 -15.64 -7.52
N ASN A 97 -0.23 -15.55 -8.20
CA ASN A 97 0.68 -14.42 -8.00
C ASN A 97 0.09 -13.12 -8.54
N VAL A 98 -0.03 -12.12 -7.68
CA VAL A 98 -0.50 -10.76 -8.01
C VAL A 98 0.66 -9.95 -8.57
N LYS A 99 0.59 -9.56 -9.84
CA LYS A 99 1.64 -8.75 -10.47
C LYS A 99 1.58 -7.29 -10.02
N GLY A 100 2.72 -6.61 -10.14
CA GLY A 100 2.85 -5.19 -9.85
C GLY A 100 3.61 -4.88 -8.58
N PHE A 101 3.97 -5.89 -7.78
CA PHE A 101 4.78 -5.71 -6.57
C PHE A 101 6.28 -5.79 -6.86
N GLU A 102 7.03 -4.93 -6.18
CA GLU A 102 8.48 -4.94 -6.14
C GLU A 102 8.95 -4.78 -4.69
N ILE A 103 10.06 -5.43 -4.37
CA ILE A 103 10.64 -5.47 -3.03
C ILE A 103 12.15 -5.22 -3.08
N VAL A 104 12.69 -4.58 -2.07
CA VAL A 104 14.12 -4.27 -1.96
C VAL A 104 14.62 -4.60 -0.56
N GLY A 105 15.85 -5.08 -0.47
CA GLY A 105 16.60 -5.29 0.77
C GLY A 105 17.60 -4.16 1.03
N SER A 106 18.61 -4.45 1.87
CA SER A 106 19.66 -3.50 2.24
C SER A 106 20.60 -3.12 1.09
N ASP A 107 20.56 -3.85 -0.02
CA ASP A 107 21.37 -3.59 -1.22
C ASP A 107 20.81 -2.47 -2.11
N GLY A 108 19.59 -1.98 -1.83
CA GLY A 108 18.94 -0.92 -2.59
C GLY A 108 18.45 -1.32 -3.99
N ILE A 109 18.48 -2.63 -4.34
CA ILE A 109 18.08 -3.11 -5.67
C ILE A 109 16.64 -3.62 -5.61
N PHE A 110 15.73 -2.93 -6.31
CA PHE A 110 14.35 -3.40 -6.47
C PHE A 110 14.26 -4.64 -7.35
N ARG A 111 13.55 -5.64 -6.88
CA ARG A 111 13.27 -6.90 -7.56
C ARG A 111 11.76 -7.11 -7.68
N PRO A 112 11.29 -7.75 -8.77
CA PRO A 112 9.92 -8.23 -8.81
C PRO A 112 9.64 -9.12 -7.59
N ALA A 113 8.53 -8.89 -6.92
CA ALA A 113 8.11 -9.67 -5.77
C ALA A 113 7.05 -10.70 -6.17
N LYS A 114 7.07 -11.85 -5.48
CA LYS A 114 5.90 -12.73 -5.39
C LYS A 114 4.90 -12.08 -4.46
N ALA A 115 3.63 -12.14 -4.81
CA ALA A 115 2.57 -11.57 -3.99
C ALA A 115 1.31 -12.43 -4.09
N GLU A 116 0.69 -12.73 -2.97
CA GLU A 116 -0.51 -13.56 -2.88
C GLU A 116 -1.51 -12.95 -1.90
N VAL A 117 -2.78 -12.97 -2.29
CA VAL A 117 -3.87 -12.62 -1.38
C VAL A 117 -4.01 -13.71 -0.33
N ILE A 118 -4.06 -13.33 0.94
CA ILE A 118 -4.40 -14.26 2.02
C ILE A 118 -5.91 -14.42 2.03
N ASN A 119 -6.38 -15.59 1.59
CA ASN A 119 -7.80 -15.88 1.38
C ASN A 119 -8.66 -15.51 2.60
N GLY A 120 -9.81 -14.89 2.34
CA GLY A 120 -10.74 -14.44 3.37
C GLY A 120 -10.29 -13.23 4.17
N THR A 121 -9.27 -12.51 3.70
CA THR A 121 -8.76 -11.30 4.35
C THR A 121 -8.59 -10.15 3.34
N SER A 122 -8.33 -8.95 3.86
CA SER A 122 -7.89 -7.80 3.07
C SER A 122 -6.37 -7.64 3.04
N THR A 123 -5.63 -8.76 3.07
CA THR A 123 -4.17 -8.79 3.22
C THR A 123 -3.51 -9.43 2.01
N VAL A 124 -2.40 -8.83 1.56
CA VAL A 124 -1.50 -9.41 0.55
C VAL A 124 -0.16 -9.71 1.20
N LYS A 125 0.32 -10.94 1.04
CA LYS A 125 1.67 -11.36 1.43
C LYS A 125 2.62 -11.14 0.26
N VAL A 126 3.73 -10.41 0.50
CA VAL A 126 4.71 -10.00 -0.53
C VAL A 126 6.10 -10.45 -0.11
N TRP A 127 6.83 -11.14 -1.00
CA TRP A 127 8.21 -11.61 -0.72
C TRP A 127 9.03 -11.81 -1.98
N ASN A 128 10.33 -11.98 -1.79
CA ASN A 128 11.25 -12.46 -2.82
C ASN A 128 12.31 -13.33 -2.14
N ASP A 129 12.60 -14.49 -2.70
CA ASP A 129 13.49 -15.48 -2.08
C ASP A 129 14.93 -14.97 -1.93
N SER A 130 15.33 -13.97 -2.75
CA SER A 130 16.64 -13.32 -2.67
C SER A 130 16.69 -12.14 -1.70
N VAL A 131 15.58 -11.79 -1.01
CA VAL A 131 15.49 -10.67 -0.08
C VAL A 131 15.11 -11.20 1.30
N SER A 132 16.10 -11.41 2.15
CA SER A 132 15.89 -11.94 3.51
C SER A 132 15.38 -10.90 4.51
N ALA A 133 15.71 -9.63 4.30
CA ALA A 133 15.34 -8.52 5.17
C ALA A 133 14.83 -7.34 4.32
N PRO A 134 13.53 -7.29 4.06
CA PRO A 134 12.93 -6.22 3.27
C PRO A 134 13.10 -4.85 3.93
N THR A 135 13.44 -3.84 3.14
CA THR A 135 13.54 -2.44 3.60
C THR A 135 12.51 -1.55 2.94
N GLU A 136 11.96 -1.98 1.79
CA GLU A 136 10.91 -1.26 1.11
C GLU A 136 10.09 -2.21 0.22
N VAL A 137 8.79 -1.93 0.10
CA VAL A 137 7.87 -2.56 -0.86
C VAL A 137 7.15 -1.48 -1.63
N ARG A 138 6.92 -1.72 -2.92
CA ARG A 138 6.11 -0.84 -3.75
C ARG A 138 5.19 -1.63 -4.67
N TYR A 139 4.02 -1.05 -4.96
CA TYR A 139 3.03 -1.60 -5.88
C TYR A 139 2.76 -0.62 -7.00
N CYS A 140 2.91 -1.06 -8.26
CA CYS A 140 2.72 -0.25 -9.48
C CYS A 140 3.37 1.14 -9.42
N PHE A 141 4.54 1.24 -8.75
CA PHE A 141 5.24 2.49 -8.50
C PHE A 141 6.19 2.82 -9.67
N ARG A 142 5.61 3.01 -10.84
CA ARG A 142 6.29 3.36 -12.10
C ARG A 142 5.48 4.41 -12.85
N ASN A 143 6.06 5.07 -13.85
CA ASN A 143 5.35 6.05 -14.65
C ASN A 143 4.12 5.45 -15.35
N TYR A 144 4.26 4.25 -15.91
CA TYR A 144 3.16 3.44 -16.40
C TYR A 144 3.33 2.00 -15.92
N MET A 145 2.33 1.45 -15.30
CA MET A 145 2.23 0.04 -14.93
C MET A 145 0.78 -0.30 -14.60
N GLN A 146 0.26 -1.32 -15.24
CA GLN A 146 -1.03 -1.91 -14.88
C GLN A 146 -0.82 -2.94 -13.78
N GLY A 147 -1.56 -2.80 -12.68
CA GLY A 147 -1.61 -3.77 -11.60
C GLY A 147 -2.82 -4.70 -11.74
N GLU A 148 -2.75 -5.82 -11.05
CA GLU A 148 -3.80 -6.84 -11.07
C GLU A 148 -4.64 -6.82 -9.78
N LEU A 149 -4.15 -6.19 -8.70
CA LEU A 149 -4.87 -6.15 -7.43
C LEU A 149 -6.11 -5.29 -7.52
N CYS A 150 -7.25 -5.90 -7.25
CA CYS A 150 -8.55 -5.25 -7.17
C CYS A 150 -9.31 -5.74 -5.92
N ASN A 151 -10.39 -5.07 -5.57
CA ASN A 151 -11.39 -5.68 -4.68
C ASN A 151 -12.43 -6.48 -5.48
N ASN A 152 -13.36 -7.14 -4.81
CA ASN A 152 -14.39 -7.98 -5.44
C ASN A 152 -15.37 -7.18 -6.34
N ALA A 153 -15.44 -5.85 -6.20
CA ALA A 153 -16.17 -4.99 -7.12
C ALA A 153 -15.39 -4.64 -8.40
N GLY A 154 -14.17 -5.17 -8.57
CA GLY A 154 -13.30 -4.89 -9.71
C GLY A 154 -12.67 -3.50 -9.70
N LEU A 155 -12.67 -2.82 -8.56
CA LEU A 155 -12.00 -1.52 -8.41
C LEU A 155 -10.51 -1.74 -8.11
N PRO A 156 -9.60 -1.14 -8.90
CA PRO A 156 -8.17 -1.39 -8.77
C PRO A 156 -7.56 -0.75 -7.53
N ALA A 157 -6.55 -1.41 -6.97
CA ALA A 157 -5.77 -0.87 -5.87
C ALA A 157 -4.96 0.36 -6.29
N SER A 158 -4.88 1.33 -5.38
CA SER A 158 -4.02 2.50 -5.56
C SER A 158 -2.55 2.10 -5.53
N PRO A 159 -1.70 2.63 -6.43
CA PRO A 159 -0.25 2.49 -6.32
C PRO A 159 0.26 3.07 -5.00
N PHE A 160 1.28 2.44 -4.43
CA PHE A 160 1.88 2.89 -3.17
C PHE A 160 3.34 2.47 -3.05
N ARG A 161 4.01 3.10 -2.09
CA ARG A 161 5.36 2.78 -1.63
C ARG A 161 5.37 2.74 -0.09
N ILE A 162 5.97 1.69 0.47
CA ILE A 162 6.14 1.50 1.91
C ILE A 162 7.62 1.46 2.22
N VAL A 163 8.11 2.38 3.04
CA VAL A 163 9.44 2.29 3.64
C VAL A 163 9.31 1.58 4.99
N ILE A 164 9.96 0.42 5.10
CA ILE A 164 9.92 -0.40 6.31
C ILE A 164 10.85 0.21 7.34
N LYS A 165 10.27 0.82 8.38
CA LYS A 165 11.03 1.36 9.50
C LYS A 165 11.56 0.18 10.33
N LYS A 166 12.88 0.09 10.51
CA LYS A 166 13.44 -0.78 11.54
C LYS A 166 12.82 -0.35 12.87
N LYS A 167 12.20 -1.29 13.61
CA LYS A 167 11.89 -1.02 15.02
C LYS A 167 13.20 -0.55 15.65
N PRO A 168 13.25 0.59 16.36
CA PRO A 168 14.41 0.91 17.13
C PRO A 168 14.68 -0.31 18.01
N ALA A 169 15.91 -0.79 18.04
CA ALA A 169 16.31 -1.78 19.03
C ALA A 169 15.85 -1.20 20.36
N LEU A 170 14.96 -1.92 21.07
CA LEU A 170 14.62 -1.58 22.44
C LEU A 170 15.97 -1.56 23.18
N MET A 171 16.52 -0.37 23.39
CA MET A 171 17.51 -0.18 24.43
C MET A 171 16.75 -0.52 25.70
N TRP A 172 16.96 -1.73 26.18
CA TRP A 172 16.66 -2.08 27.56
C TRP A 172 17.53 -1.13 28.38
N ILE A 173 16.95 0.00 28.78
CA ILE A 173 17.50 0.76 29.90
C ILE A 173 17.23 -0.17 31.07
N ASP A 174 18.30 -0.84 31.54
CA ASP A 174 18.28 -1.58 32.78
C ASP A 174 17.77 -0.63 33.86
N ALA A 175 16.48 -0.71 34.13
CA ALA A 175 15.85 0.06 35.21
C ALA A 175 16.43 -0.34 36.57
N GLU A 176 17.07 -1.50 36.66
CA GLU A 176 17.75 -1.96 37.89
C GLU A 176 19.09 -1.24 38.15
N ALA A 177 19.82 -0.88 37.08
CA ALA A 177 21.12 -0.20 37.26
C ALA A 177 21.00 1.26 37.73
N ASN A 178 19.84 1.87 37.61
CA ASN A 178 19.59 3.25 38.08
C ASN A 178 19.01 3.34 39.49
N PHE A 179 18.50 2.23 40.06
CA PHE A 179 17.95 2.27 41.42
C PHE A 179 19.03 2.23 42.49
N GLU A 180 20.20 1.64 42.24
CA GLU A 180 21.34 1.60 43.21
C GLU A 180 22.13 2.90 43.29
N ARG A 181 21.99 3.84 42.34
CA ARG A 181 22.71 5.11 42.36
C ARG A 181 22.08 6.18 43.27
N PHE A 182 20.87 5.99 43.72
CA PHE A 182 20.14 6.95 44.56
C PHE A 182 20.01 6.53 46.03
N SER A 183 20.46 5.33 46.41
CA SER A 183 20.34 4.84 47.79
C SER A 183 21.58 5.07 48.68
N HIS A 184 22.62 5.72 48.17
CA HIS A 184 23.82 6.05 48.96
C HIS A 184 24.18 7.53 48.91
N LYS A 185 23.26 8.37 49.38
CA LYS A 185 23.59 9.72 49.87
C LYS A 185 22.58 10.08 50.96
N ASP A 186 22.80 9.59 52.16
CA ASP A 186 22.45 10.20 53.44
C ASP A 186 22.87 9.24 54.55
N SER A 187 24.12 9.40 54.99
CA SER A 187 24.62 9.03 56.33
C SER A 187 25.94 9.81 56.58
#